data_26cd438c9e1cab4791a627996c96b0b5
#
_entry.id   26cd438c9e1cab4791a627996c96b0b5
#
_cell.length_a   1.000
_cell.length_b   1.000
_cell.length_c   1.000
_cell.angle_alpha   90.00
_cell.angle_beta   90.00
_cell.angle_gamma   90.00
#
_symmetry.space_group_name_H-M   'P 1'
#
loop_
_entity.id
_entity.type
_entity.pdbx_description
1 polymer ?
#
loop_
_entity_poly.entity_id
_entity_poly.type
_entity_poly.pdbx_seq_one_letter_code
_entity_poly.pdbx_strand_id
1 'polypeptide(L)'
;MKKHNFYAGPSILPELTINETAKAVVNFSDTGLSVMEVSHRSKEFVAVVDEATELFKELLNIPDNYSILFLGGGASTQFAMVPFNLFVNKAAYLNTGAWSKK
;
A
#
# COMPACT_ATOMS: atom_id res chain seq x y z
N MET A 1 0.75 26.42 8.99
CA MET A 1 1.71 26.05 7.93
C MET A 1 2.16 24.61 8.16
N LYS A 2 2.02 23.72 7.18
CA LYS A 2 2.46 22.31 7.27
C LYS A 2 3.99 22.27 7.30
N LYS A 3 4.56 21.50 8.25
CA LYS A 3 6.02 21.31 8.33
C LYS A 3 6.52 20.42 7.21
N HIS A 4 7.72 20.68 6.72
CA HIS A 4 8.41 19.77 5.83
C HIS A 4 8.85 18.52 6.62
N ASN A 5 8.46 17.35 6.11
CA ASN A 5 8.80 16.06 6.72
C ASN A 5 9.59 15.21 5.71
N PHE A 6 10.81 14.83 6.07
CA PHE A 6 11.72 14.03 5.26
C PHE A 6 11.97 12.65 5.87
N TYR A 7 11.07 12.17 6.73
CA TYR A 7 11.16 10.82 7.28
C TYR A 7 10.98 9.77 6.18
N ALA A 8 11.69 8.65 6.33
CA ALA A 8 11.62 7.53 5.39
C ALA A 8 10.27 6.79 5.40
N GLY A 9 9.59 6.81 6.55
CA GLY A 9 8.26 6.22 6.77
C GLY A 9 7.96 6.09 8.26
N PRO A 10 6.76 6.52 8.71
CA PRO A 10 5.72 7.25 7.96
C PRO A 10 6.21 8.56 7.38
N SER A 11 5.82 8.86 6.15
CA SER A 11 6.31 10.00 5.39
C SER A 11 5.23 11.08 5.23
N ILE A 12 5.60 12.18 4.58
CA ILE A 12 4.66 13.24 4.27
C ILE A 12 3.62 12.76 3.24
N LEU A 13 2.37 13.13 3.47
CA LEU A 13 1.29 12.91 2.52
C LEU A 13 0.83 14.24 1.91
N PRO A 14 0.34 14.25 0.66
CA PRO A 14 -0.34 15.40 0.09
C PRO A 14 -1.50 15.86 1.00
N GLU A 15 -1.76 17.15 1.01
CA GLU A 15 -2.85 17.72 1.82
C GLU A 15 -4.22 17.18 1.38
N LEU A 16 -4.41 17.04 0.07
CA LEU A 16 -5.61 16.40 -0.48
C LEU A 16 -5.84 15.01 0.13
N THR A 17 -4.82 14.16 0.15
CA THR A 17 -4.92 12.80 0.70
C THR A 17 -5.33 12.81 2.18
N ILE A 18 -4.75 13.73 2.97
CA ILE A 18 -5.11 13.86 4.39
C ILE A 18 -6.56 14.29 4.56
N ASN A 19 -7.01 15.28 3.78
CA ASN A 19 -8.38 15.81 3.86
C ASN A 19 -9.40 14.74 3.43
N GLU A 20 -9.15 14.01 2.35
CA GLU A 20 -10.05 12.94 1.90
C GLU A 20 -10.07 11.77 2.90
N THR A 21 -8.93 11.41 3.48
CA THR A 21 -8.88 10.41 4.55
C THR A 21 -9.68 10.86 5.79
N ALA A 22 -9.57 12.12 6.18
CA ALA A 22 -10.33 12.65 7.31
C ALA A 22 -11.85 12.60 7.05
N LYS A 23 -12.30 12.90 5.84
CA LYS A 23 -13.72 12.74 5.44
C LYS A 23 -14.15 11.27 5.52
N ALA A 24 -13.34 10.36 5.00
CA ALA A 24 -13.64 8.93 5.03
C ALA A 24 -13.71 8.37 6.45
N VAL A 25 -12.94 8.92 7.40
CA VAL A 25 -13.04 8.56 8.82
C VAL A 25 -14.38 9.00 9.42
N VAL A 26 -14.95 10.11 8.98
CA VAL A 26 -16.25 10.63 9.45
C VAL A 26 -17.42 9.94 8.75
N ASN A 27 -17.35 9.84 7.43
CA ASN A 27 -18.42 9.25 6.61
C ASN A 27 -17.83 8.71 5.31
N PHE A 28 -17.62 7.41 5.25
CA PHE A 28 -17.00 6.75 4.09
C PHE A 28 -18.03 6.52 2.99
N SER A 29 -17.79 7.11 1.81
CA SER A 29 -18.62 6.93 0.61
C SER A 29 -20.13 7.10 0.87
N ASP A 30 -20.50 8.06 1.73
CA ASP A 30 -21.89 8.36 2.11
C ASP A 30 -22.68 7.20 2.73
N THR A 31 -21.98 6.22 3.28
CA THR A 31 -22.59 5.06 3.95
C THR A 31 -23.17 5.39 5.32
N GLY A 32 -22.85 6.55 5.89
CA GLY A 32 -23.13 6.89 7.27
C GLY A 32 -22.21 6.21 8.29
N LEU A 33 -21.20 5.48 7.82
CA LEU A 33 -20.19 4.78 8.62
C LEU A 33 -18.79 5.32 8.37
N SER A 34 -17.94 5.21 9.38
CA SER A 34 -16.50 5.43 9.22
C SER A 34 -15.86 4.33 8.34
N VAL A 35 -14.84 4.65 7.58
CA VAL A 35 -14.03 3.63 6.88
C VAL A 35 -13.48 2.56 7.83
N MET A 36 -13.31 2.88 9.11
CA MET A 36 -12.87 1.93 10.13
C MET A 36 -13.96 0.94 10.56
N GLU A 37 -15.23 1.22 10.25
CA GLU A 37 -16.40 0.40 10.58
C GLU A 37 -16.89 -0.39 9.38
N VAL A 38 -16.45 -0.03 8.17
CA VAL A 38 -16.87 -0.66 6.91
C VAL A 38 -16.04 -1.92 6.65
N SER A 39 -16.71 -2.99 6.26
CA SER A 39 -16.04 -4.23 5.86
C SER A 39 -15.18 -4.02 4.60
N HIS A 40 -13.97 -4.58 4.61
CA HIS A 40 -13.12 -4.62 3.40
C HIS A 40 -13.73 -5.41 2.23
N ARG A 41 -14.86 -6.11 2.45
CA ARG A 41 -15.65 -6.83 1.43
C ARG A 41 -16.87 -6.04 0.96
N SER A 42 -17.12 -4.86 1.52
CA SER A 42 -18.24 -4.03 1.06
C SER A 42 -17.95 -3.51 -0.36
N LYS A 43 -19.01 -3.20 -1.09
CA LYS A 43 -18.89 -2.67 -2.46
C LYS A 43 -18.09 -1.38 -2.51
N GLU A 44 -18.31 -0.52 -1.53
CA GLU A 44 -17.66 0.78 -1.41
C GLU A 44 -16.15 0.64 -1.19
N PHE A 45 -15.75 -0.30 -0.34
CA PHE A 45 -14.32 -0.54 -0.08
C PHE A 45 -13.65 -1.26 -1.26
N VAL A 46 -14.31 -2.24 -1.85
CA VAL A 46 -13.82 -2.95 -3.06
C VAL A 46 -13.61 -1.96 -4.20
N ALA A 47 -14.55 -1.03 -4.42
CA ALA A 47 -14.40 -0.01 -5.45
C ALA A 47 -13.13 0.85 -5.27
N VAL A 48 -12.80 1.23 -4.04
CA VAL A 48 -11.56 1.98 -3.75
C VAL A 48 -10.30 1.15 -4.07
N VAL A 49 -10.32 -0.16 -3.76
CA VAL A 49 -9.18 -1.05 -4.06
C VAL A 49 -9.03 -1.26 -5.56
N ASP A 50 -10.14 -1.42 -6.27
CA ASP A 50 -10.14 -1.57 -7.72
C ASP A 50 -9.62 -0.30 -8.42
N GLU A 51 -10.11 0.87 -8.01
CA GLU A 51 -9.62 2.17 -8.52
C GLU A 51 -8.13 2.35 -8.24
N ALA A 52 -7.68 2.05 -7.01
CA ALA A 52 -6.27 2.13 -6.67
C ALA A 52 -5.42 1.19 -7.55
N THR A 53 -5.90 0.00 -7.84
CA THR A 53 -5.23 -0.97 -8.72
C THR A 53 -5.10 -0.45 -10.14
N GLU A 54 -6.17 0.10 -10.71
CA GLU A 54 -6.14 0.67 -12.06
C GLU A 54 -5.24 1.91 -12.13
N LEU A 55 -5.27 2.79 -11.12
CA LEU A 55 -4.38 3.94 -11.04
C LEU A 55 -2.89 3.54 -10.98
N PHE A 56 -2.55 2.49 -10.24
CA PHE A 56 -1.18 1.96 -10.26
C PHE A 56 -0.76 1.44 -11.62
N LYS A 57 -1.63 0.73 -12.33
CA LYS A 57 -1.35 0.26 -13.70
C LYS A 57 -1.11 1.44 -14.64
N GLU A 58 -2.00 2.42 -14.62
CA GLU A 58 -1.90 3.62 -15.47
C GLU A 58 -0.63 4.41 -15.20
N LEU A 59 -0.40 4.82 -13.94
CA LEU A 59 0.70 5.70 -13.56
C LEU A 59 2.09 5.08 -13.75
N LEU A 60 2.20 3.76 -13.59
CA LEU A 60 3.45 3.03 -13.72
C LEU A 60 3.60 2.29 -15.05
N ASN A 61 2.62 2.42 -15.95
CA ASN A 61 2.57 1.71 -17.24
C ASN A 61 2.78 0.19 -17.07
N ILE A 62 2.06 -0.41 -16.10
CA ILE A 62 2.21 -1.84 -15.78
C ILE A 62 1.52 -2.68 -16.86
N PRO A 63 2.24 -3.60 -17.53
CA PRO A 63 1.65 -4.48 -18.53
C PRO A 63 0.62 -5.47 -17.93
N ASP A 64 -0.32 -5.93 -18.74
CA ASP A 64 -1.41 -6.83 -18.31
C ASP A 64 -0.96 -8.19 -17.76
N ASN A 65 0.27 -8.62 -18.09
CA ASN A 65 0.85 -9.85 -17.56
C ASN A 65 1.43 -9.69 -16.14
N TYR A 66 1.28 -8.53 -15.50
CA TYR A 66 1.65 -8.29 -14.10
C TYR A 66 0.41 -8.08 -13.23
N SER A 67 0.50 -8.56 -12.00
CA SER A 67 -0.52 -8.37 -10.96
C SER A 67 -0.04 -7.40 -9.91
N ILE A 68 -0.93 -6.52 -9.44
CA ILE A 68 -0.69 -5.62 -8.32
C ILE A 68 -1.19 -6.29 -7.05
N LEU A 69 -0.35 -6.35 -6.04
CA LEU A 69 -0.66 -6.97 -4.75
C LEU A 69 -0.42 -5.97 -3.62
N PHE A 70 -1.45 -5.69 -2.84
CA PHE A 70 -1.35 -4.90 -1.62
C PHE A 70 -1.05 -5.84 -0.44
N LEU A 71 0.23 -5.90 -0.03
CA LEU A 71 0.71 -6.85 0.98
C LEU A 71 1.07 -6.15 2.29
N GLY A 72 0.75 -6.76 3.41
CA GLY A 72 1.18 -6.33 4.73
C GLY A 72 2.64 -6.70 5.02
N GLY A 73 3.23 -6.10 6.08
CA GLY A 73 4.55 -6.47 6.61
C GLY A 73 5.73 -5.71 6.01
N GLY A 74 5.51 -4.83 5.05
CA GLY A 74 6.53 -3.98 4.45
C GLY A 74 7.70 -4.75 3.84
N ALA A 75 8.83 -4.08 3.63
CA ALA A 75 10.03 -4.67 3.02
C ALA A 75 10.61 -5.84 3.83
N SER A 76 10.50 -5.83 5.14
CA SER A 76 11.02 -6.92 5.98
C SER A 76 10.34 -8.26 5.65
N THR A 77 9.03 -8.24 5.45
CA THR A 77 8.30 -9.46 5.08
C THR A 77 8.59 -9.89 3.64
N GLN A 78 8.89 -8.96 2.73
CA GLN A 78 9.26 -9.27 1.36
C GLN A 78 10.55 -10.08 1.26
N PHE A 79 11.52 -9.88 2.15
CA PHE A 79 12.73 -10.71 2.22
C PHE A 79 12.44 -12.19 2.49
N ALA A 80 11.32 -12.49 3.12
CA ALA A 80 10.85 -13.86 3.29
C ALA A 80 9.89 -14.29 2.17
N MET A 81 8.90 -13.45 1.81
CA MET A 81 7.87 -13.80 0.83
C MET A 81 8.45 -14.15 -0.54
N VAL A 82 9.42 -13.37 -1.03
CA VAL A 82 10.03 -13.62 -2.34
C VAL A 82 10.71 -14.99 -2.40
N PRO A 83 11.64 -15.36 -1.50
CA PRO A 83 12.24 -16.67 -1.53
C PRO A 83 11.23 -17.79 -1.25
N PHE A 84 10.26 -17.61 -0.34
CA PHE A 84 9.24 -18.64 -0.08
C PHE A 84 8.43 -19.04 -1.31
N ASN A 85 8.23 -18.11 -2.23
CA ASN A 85 7.46 -18.37 -3.45
C ASN A 85 8.33 -18.75 -4.66
N LEU A 86 9.58 -18.30 -4.72
CA LEU A 86 10.43 -18.44 -5.90
C LEU A 86 11.69 -19.28 -5.67
N PHE A 87 11.92 -19.72 -4.44
CA PHE A 87 13.12 -20.45 -4.07
C PHE A 87 13.15 -21.86 -4.67
N VAL A 88 14.27 -22.21 -5.30
CA VAL A 88 14.52 -23.57 -5.81
C VAL A 88 15.65 -24.23 -5.03
N ASN A 89 16.83 -23.62 -5.00
CA ASN A 89 18.01 -24.20 -4.35
C ASN A 89 18.79 -23.23 -3.48
N LYS A 90 18.97 -21.97 -3.96
CA LYS A 90 19.76 -20.92 -3.30
C LYS A 90 19.11 -19.57 -3.48
N ALA A 91 19.21 -18.73 -2.46
CA ALA A 91 18.83 -17.32 -2.53
C ALA A 91 20.04 -16.45 -2.19
N ALA A 92 20.17 -15.30 -2.85
CA ALA A 92 21.19 -14.29 -2.56
C ALA A 92 20.52 -13.02 -2.05
N TYR A 93 21.11 -12.43 -1.03
CA TYR A 93 20.65 -11.18 -0.45
C TYR A 93 21.74 -10.10 -0.58
N LEU A 94 21.38 -8.97 -1.16
CA LEU A 94 22.27 -7.80 -1.21
C LEU A 94 22.26 -7.10 0.14
N ASN A 95 23.35 -7.20 0.87
CA ASN A 95 23.49 -6.53 2.16
C ASN A 95 23.94 -5.08 1.97
N THR A 96 22.99 -4.15 1.87
CA THR A 96 23.23 -2.72 1.63
C THR A 96 22.96 -1.82 2.84
N GLY A 97 22.50 -2.37 3.96
CA GLY A 97 22.18 -1.57 5.14
C GLY A 97 21.44 -2.33 6.25
N ALA A 98 20.87 -1.57 7.17
CA ALA A 98 20.22 -2.12 8.37
C ALA A 98 19.03 -3.05 8.06
N TRP A 99 18.26 -2.76 7.04
CA TRP A 99 17.08 -3.54 6.65
C TRP A 99 17.43 -4.85 5.97
N SER A 100 18.49 -4.88 5.17
CA SER A 100 18.95 -6.10 4.49
C SER A 100 19.72 -7.05 5.39
N LYS A 101 20.07 -6.64 6.62
CA LYS A 101 20.74 -7.47 7.63
C LYS A 101 19.78 -8.24 8.54
N LYS A 102 18.48 -7.95 8.50
CA LYS A 102 17.45 -8.60 9.30
C LYS A 102 17.00 -9.92 8.66
#